data_a52b5fd9ae947ed2ee3db44d76fa6e8b
#
_entry.id   a52b5fd9ae947ed2ee3db44d76fa6e8b
#
_cell.length_a   1.000
_cell.length_b   1.000
_cell.length_c   1.000
_cell.angle_alpha   90.00
_cell.angle_beta   90.00
_cell.angle_gamma   90.00
#
_symmetry.space_group_name_H-M   'P 1'
#
loop_
_entity.id
_entity.type
_entity.pdbx_description
1 polymer ?
#
loop_
_entity_poly.entity_id
_entity_poly.type
_entity_poly.pdbx_seq_one_letter_code
_entity_poly.pdbx_strand_id
1 'polypeptide(L)'
;GAQVVIDQFIVSAQHKWERLSGLVMLLPHGYEGQGPEHSSARIERFLQLCASENIQVCVPSTPKQIFHLLRRQAIRKMRTPLIVISPKSLLRNPDAISHVDELTSGNFSCVIDDNLENKNDIKRLIMCSGKVYYDLMKMRNKKDFKDIAIVRIEQLYPFPYDDLEEILTKYENVQEFIWCQEEPLNQGAWFSHRHRIQRVLD
;
A
#
# COMPACT_ATOMS: atom_id res chain seq x y z
N GLY A 1 23.56 7.97 6.85
CA GLY A 1 24.31 6.81 7.20
C GLY A 1 23.75 5.47 6.75
N ALA A 2 22.47 5.18 6.88
CA ALA A 2 21.93 3.84 6.58
C ALA A 2 21.78 3.53 5.08
N GLN A 3 21.90 4.52 4.18
CA GLN A 3 21.67 4.31 2.74
C GLN A 3 22.61 3.25 2.16
N VAL A 4 23.88 3.25 2.55
CA VAL A 4 24.86 2.24 2.12
C VAL A 4 24.42 0.82 2.51
N VAL A 5 23.87 0.66 3.71
CA VAL A 5 23.37 -0.65 4.17
C VAL A 5 22.17 -1.08 3.32
N ILE A 6 21.26 -0.17 3.03
CA ILE A 6 20.09 -0.45 2.18
C ILE A 6 20.55 -0.86 0.78
N ASP A 7 21.36 -0.05 0.11
CA ASP A 7 21.74 -0.26 -1.28
C ASP A 7 22.68 -1.46 -1.46
N GLN A 8 23.62 -1.67 -0.54
CA GLN A 8 24.66 -2.68 -0.70
C GLN A 8 24.32 -4.04 -0.09
N PHE A 9 23.49 -4.09 0.96
CA PHE A 9 23.23 -5.30 1.70
C PHE A 9 21.77 -5.74 1.69
N ILE A 10 20.80 -4.82 1.76
CA ILE A 10 19.39 -5.21 1.85
C ILE A 10 18.82 -5.51 0.47
N VAL A 11 18.87 -4.55 -0.44
CA VAL A 11 18.20 -4.68 -1.75
C VAL A 11 18.97 -5.51 -2.77
N SER A 12 20.28 -5.66 -2.59
CA SER A 12 21.16 -6.37 -3.52
C SER A 12 21.65 -7.72 -3.05
N ALA A 13 21.31 -8.15 -1.82
CA ALA A 13 21.83 -9.37 -1.21
C ALA A 13 21.55 -10.62 -2.03
N GLN A 14 20.37 -10.78 -2.55
CA GLN A 14 19.99 -11.93 -3.36
C GLN A 14 20.84 -12.02 -4.64
N HIS A 15 20.99 -10.90 -5.33
CA HIS A 15 21.72 -10.85 -6.59
C HIS A 15 23.25 -11.02 -6.40
N LYS A 16 23.82 -10.37 -5.36
CA LYS A 16 25.26 -10.39 -5.12
C LYS A 16 25.76 -11.66 -4.45
N TRP A 17 24.99 -12.22 -3.52
CA TRP A 17 25.45 -13.28 -2.63
C TRP A 17 24.51 -14.48 -2.58
N GLU A 18 23.46 -14.50 -3.38
CA GLU A 18 22.43 -15.54 -3.37
C GLU A 18 21.83 -15.76 -1.97
N ARG A 19 21.69 -14.67 -1.21
CA ARG A 19 21.18 -14.69 0.17
C ARG A 19 19.84 -13.99 0.25
N LEU A 20 18.86 -14.70 0.80
CA LEU A 20 17.55 -14.15 1.13
C LEU A 20 17.52 -13.75 2.61
N SER A 21 16.82 -12.68 2.92
CA SER A 21 16.64 -12.18 4.27
C SER A 21 15.17 -12.00 4.59
N GLY A 22 14.77 -12.42 5.80
CA GLY A 22 13.44 -12.16 6.35
C GLY A 22 13.33 -10.82 7.07
N LEU A 23 14.27 -9.90 6.87
CA LEU A 23 14.28 -8.59 7.52
C LEU A 23 12.96 -7.85 7.33
N VAL A 24 12.48 -7.22 8.39
CA VAL A 24 11.33 -6.29 8.35
C VAL A 24 11.81 -4.92 8.78
N MET A 25 11.55 -3.92 7.95
CA MET A 25 11.82 -2.51 8.25
C MET A 25 10.49 -1.79 8.44
N LEU A 26 10.19 -1.38 9.66
CA LEU A 26 9.01 -0.53 9.97
C LEU A 26 9.45 0.93 9.90
N LEU A 27 9.04 1.62 8.86
CA LEU A 27 9.53 2.97 8.56
C LEU A 27 8.43 4.01 8.74
N PRO A 28 8.67 5.07 9.54
CA PRO A 28 7.71 6.14 9.70
C PRO A 28 7.63 6.98 8.42
N HIS A 29 6.42 7.20 7.95
CA HIS A 29 6.11 8.00 6.76
C HIS A 29 4.83 8.79 6.98
N GLY A 30 4.74 9.93 6.32
CA GLY A 30 3.56 10.78 6.27
C GLY A 30 3.91 12.25 6.49
N TYR A 31 3.05 13.11 5.97
CA TYR A 31 3.18 14.57 6.10
C TYR A 31 2.41 15.05 7.34
N GLU A 32 2.80 14.57 8.51
CA GLU A 32 2.04 14.73 9.76
C GLU A 32 2.53 15.87 10.65
N GLY A 33 3.61 16.53 10.29
CA GLY A 33 4.16 17.65 11.07
C GLY A 33 4.75 17.26 12.43
N GLN A 34 5.04 15.99 12.69
CA GLN A 34 5.56 15.48 13.96
C GLN A 34 7.09 15.45 14.04
N GLY A 35 7.77 16.13 13.13
CA GLY A 35 9.22 16.16 13.06
C GLY A 35 9.80 15.20 12.02
N PRO A 36 11.08 15.41 11.61
CA PRO A 36 11.69 14.67 10.51
C PRO A 36 11.91 13.18 10.82
N GLU A 37 12.11 12.79 12.06
CA GLU A 37 12.30 11.39 12.48
C GLU A 37 11.02 10.56 12.41
N HIS A 38 9.86 11.20 12.30
CA HIS A 38 8.55 10.54 12.23
C HIS A 38 7.93 10.52 10.84
N SER A 39 8.60 11.14 9.86
CA SER A 39 8.12 11.28 8.48
C SER A 39 9.25 11.17 7.45
N SER A 40 10.38 10.58 7.84
CA SER A 40 11.60 10.59 7.02
C SER A 40 11.67 9.48 5.97
N ALA A 41 10.85 8.45 6.08
CA ALA A 41 10.80 7.41 5.05
C ALA A 41 10.28 8.00 3.72
N ARG A 42 10.86 7.54 2.62
CA ARG A 42 10.52 7.98 1.27
C ARG A 42 10.13 6.76 0.43
N ILE A 43 8.85 6.63 0.13
CA ILE A 43 8.29 5.51 -0.66
C ILE A 43 9.02 5.41 -2.00
N GLU A 44 9.17 6.54 -2.69
CA GLU A 44 9.81 6.60 -4.00
C GLU A 44 11.24 6.06 -4.01
N ARG A 45 12.01 6.23 -2.94
CA ARG A 45 13.37 5.68 -2.85
C ARG A 45 13.39 4.16 -2.83
N PHE A 46 12.49 3.56 -2.05
CA PHE A 46 12.38 2.11 -1.99
C PHE A 46 11.83 1.54 -3.29
N LEU A 47 10.86 2.21 -3.91
CA LEU A 47 10.31 1.79 -5.20
C LEU A 47 11.34 1.85 -6.33
N GLN A 48 12.27 2.81 -6.30
CA GLN A 48 13.39 2.88 -7.23
C GLN A 48 14.40 1.73 -7.07
N LEU A 49 14.49 1.14 -5.87
CA LEU A 49 15.37 0.02 -5.57
C LEU A 49 14.75 -1.34 -5.88
N CYS A 50 13.47 -1.37 -6.27
CA CYS A 50 12.74 -2.59 -6.57
C CYS A 50 13.13 -3.16 -7.94
N ALA A 51 13.62 -4.40 -7.96
CA ALA A 51 13.94 -5.13 -9.17
C ALA A 51 13.87 -6.64 -8.91
N SER A 52 13.32 -7.41 -9.86
CA SER A 52 13.29 -8.89 -9.79
C SER A 52 12.80 -9.44 -8.44
N GLU A 53 11.81 -8.78 -7.84
CA GLU A 53 11.19 -9.15 -6.56
C GLU A 53 12.16 -9.19 -5.36
N ASN A 54 13.24 -8.40 -5.43
CA ASN A 54 14.30 -8.36 -4.42
C ASN A 54 13.84 -7.93 -3.02
N ILE A 55 12.84 -7.08 -2.93
CA ILE A 55 12.22 -6.60 -1.68
C ILE A 55 10.70 -6.57 -1.82
N GLN A 56 9.99 -6.35 -0.72
CA GLN A 56 8.56 -6.04 -0.72
C GLN A 56 8.38 -4.63 -0.16
N VAL A 57 7.48 -3.85 -0.74
CA VAL A 57 7.10 -2.51 -0.24
C VAL A 57 5.60 -2.50 0.01
N CYS A 58 5.19 -2.33 1.27
CA CYS A 58 3.80 -2.38 1.69
C CYS A 58 3.43 -1.17 2.55
N VAL A 59 2.18 -0.74 2.43
CA VAL A 59 1.61 0.39 3.17
C VAL A 59 0.29 -0.05 3.80
N PRO A 60 0.34 -0.88 4.88
CA PRO A 60 -0.86 -1.41 5.50
C PRO A 60 -1.67 -0.30 6.17
N SER A 61 -2.97 -0.25 5.88
CA SER A 61 -3.85 0.82 6.35
C SER A 61 -4.73 0.45 7.55
N THR A 62 -4.78 -0.83 7.96
CA THR A 62 -5.57 -1.29 9.09
C THR A 62 -4.79 -2.22 10.02
N PRO A 63 -5.22 -2.41 11.30
CA PRO A 63 -4.60 -3.36 12.23
C PRO A 63 -4.53 -4.79 11.69
N LYS A 64 -5.58 -5.29 11.05
CA LYS A 64 -5.57 -6.63 10.45
C LYS A 64 -4.54 -6.76 9.33
N GLN A 65 -4.37 -5.73 8.54
CA GLN A 65 -3.41 -5.73 7.44
C GLN A 65 -1.97 -5.80 7.94
N ILE A 66 -1.58 -5.00 8.94
CA ILE A 66 -0.24 -5.09 9.50
C ILE A 66 0.00 -6.45 10.18
N PHE A 67 -1.01 -6.98 10.90
CA PHE A 67 -0.92 -8.31 11.52
C PHE A 67 -0.68 -9.41 10.47
N HIS A 68 -1.53 -9.48 9.45
CA HIS A 68 -1.40 -10.51 8.41
C HIS A 68 -0.17 -10.32 7.53
N LEU A 69 0.29 -9.09 7.33
CA LEU A 69 1.53 -8.81 6.61
C LEU A 69 2.75 -9.37 7.36
N LEU A 70 2.85 -9.13 8.66
CA LEU A 70 3.92 -9.66 9.50
C LEU A 70 3.81 -11.19 9.64
N ARG A 71 2.60 -11.71 9.81
CA ARG A 71 2.34 -13.16 9.80
C ARG A 71 2.79 -13.79 8.48
N ARG A 72 2.43 -13.21 7.33
CA ARG A 72 2.87 -13.66 6.00
C ARG A 72 4.39 -13.72 5.92
N GLN A 73 5.07 -12.66 6.37
CA GLN A 73 6.54 -12.59 6.37
C GLN A 73 7.18 -13.68 7.27
N ALA A 74 6.55 -14.02 8.39
CA ALA A 74 7.04 -15.03 9.30
C ALA A 74 6.92 -16.47 8.77
N ILE A 75 5.80 -16.79 8.09
CA ILE A 75 5.47 -18.17 7.71
C ILE A 75 5.85 -18.55 6.27
N ARG A 76 6.09 -17.58 5.37
CA ARG A 76 6.43 -17.88 3.97
C ARG A 76 7.80 -18.57 3.87
N LYS A 77 7.93 -19.52 2.93
CA LYS A 77 9.15 -20.30 2.75
C LYS A 77 10.30 -19.46 2.19
N MET A 78 10.05 -18.68 1.16
CA MET A 78 11.01 -17.74 0.59
C MET A 78 10.72 -16.33 1.13
N ARG A 79 11.70 -15.73 1.79
CA ARG A 79 11.56 -14.43 2.43
C ARG A 79 12.49 -13.44 1.77
N THR A 80 11.91 -12.40 1.21
CA THR A 80 12.64 -11.20 0.79
C THR A 80 12.42 -10.10 1.81
N PRO A 81 13.32 -9.11 1.95
CA PRO A 81 13.15 -8.02 2.89
C PRO A 81 11.82 -7.30 2.70
N LEU A 82 11.14 -7.04 3.80
CA LEU A 82 9.84 -6.36 3.84
C LEU A 82 10.00 -4.93 4.35
N ILE A 83 9.68 -3.97 3.49
CA ILE A 83 9.64 -2.55 3.82
C ILE A 83 8.18 -2.18 4.11
N VAL A 84 7.91 -1.83 5.36
CA VAL A 84 6.57 -1.41 5.80
C VAL A 84 6.60 0.10 6.02
N ILE A 85 5.84 0.80 5.22
CA ILE A 85 5.63 2.24 5.37
C ILE A 85 4.43 2.46 6.29
N SER A 86 4.67 3.02 7.45
CA SER A 86 3.64 3.15 8.49
C SER A 86 3.63 4.54 9.11
N PRO A 87 2.61 5.36 8.85
CA PRO A 87 2.44 6.65 9.51
C PRO A 87 2.01 6.45 10.97
N LYS A 88 2.52 7.28 11.89
CA LYS A 88 2.21 7.18 13.33
C LYS A 88 0.76 7.52 13.66
N SER A 89 0.13 8.39 12.89
CA SER A 89 -1.25 8.81 13.13
C SER A 89 -2.24 7.66 13.08
N LEU A 90 -2.00 6.62 12.27
CA LEU A 90 -2.88 5.46 12.19
C LEU A 90 -2.97 4.67 13.51
N LEU A 91 -1.93 4.72 14.36
CA LEU A 91 -1.95 4.08 15.69
C LEU A 91 -2.99 4.68 16.64
N ARG A 92 -3.48 5.88 16.35
CA ARG A 92 -4.45 6.61 17.17
C ARG A 92 -5.70 7.03 16.39
N ASN A 93 -5.82 6.60 15.14
CA ASN A 93 -6.97 6.93 14.32
C ASN A 93 -8.16 6.04 14.74
N PRO A 94 -9.27 6.62 15.24
CA PRO A 94 -10.44 5.85 15.68
C PRO A 94 -11.13 5.09 14.53
N ASP A 95 -10.90 5.49 13.29
CA ASP A 95 -11.46 4.82 12.11
C ASP A 95 -10.56 3.65 11.62
N ALA A 96 -9.27 3.62 12.07
CA ALA A 96 -8.34 2.56 11.73
C ALA A 96 -8.41 1.40 12.73
N ILE A 97 -9.52 0.70 12.73
CA ILE A 97 -9.79 -0.43 13.63
C ILE A 97 -9.98 -1.73 12.85
N SER A 98 -9.87 -2.85 13.54
CA SER A 98 -10.19 -4.19 13.03
C SER A 98 -10.84 -5.03 14.12
N HIS A 99 -11.78 -5.88 13.76
CA HIS A 99 -12.35 -6.85 14.68
C HIS A 99 -11.33 -7.94 15.05
N VAL A 100 -11.40 -8.48 16.26
CA VAL A 100 -10.48 -9.54 16.71
C VAL A 100 -10.60 -10.79 15.82
N ASP A 101 -11.80 -11.12 15.38
CA ASP A 101 -12.03 -12.24 14.47
C ASP A 101 -11.30 -12.12 13.14
N GLU A 102 -11.06 -10.89 12.67
CA GLU A 102 -10.28 -10.62 11.46
C GLU A 102 -8.78 -10.91 11.63
N LEU A 103 -8.29 -11.04 12.87
CA LEU A 103 -6.92 -11.46 13.16
C LEU A 103 -6.78 -12.98 13.22
N THR A 104 -7.85 -13.69 13.58
CA THR A 104 -7.84 -15.14 13.71
C THR A 104 -8.03 -15.86 12.37
N SER A 105 -8.58 -15.18 11.39
CA SER A 105 -8.88 -15.71 10.05
C SER A 105 -8.44 -14.74 8.94
N GLY A 106 -8.27 -15.25 7.73
CA GLY A 106 -7.91 -14.46 6.57
C GLY A 106 -6.41 -14.32 6.33
N ASN A 107 -6.05 -13.42 5.45
CA ASN A 107 -4.70 -13.17 4.99
C ASN A 107 -4.47 -11.67 4.74
N PHE A 108 -3.21 -11.31 4.45
CA PHE A 108 -2.90 -9.98 3.93
C PHE A 108 -3.47 -9.83 2.52
N SER A 109 -4.24 -8.77 2.30
CA SER A 109 -4.78 -8.40 0.99
C SER A 109 -3.88 -7.35 0.34
N CYS A 110 -3.35 -7.65 -0.85
CA CYS A 110 -2.47 -6.70 -1.55
C CYS A 110 -3.24 -5.49 -2.08
N VAL A 111 -4.50 -5.69 -2.41
CA VAL A 111 -5.46 -4.64 -2.77
C VAL A 111 -6.72 -4.84 -1.94
N ILE A 112 -7.32 -3.76 -1.47
CA ILE A 112 -8.58 -3.80 -0.73
C ILE A 112 -9.63 -3.05 -1.52
N ASP A 113 -10.67 -3.75 -1.88
CA ASP A 113 -11.86 -3.23 -2.53
C ASP A 113 -12.68 -2.34 -1.58
N ASP A 114 -13.51 -1.49 -2.15
CA ASP A 114 -14.49 -0.73 -1.37
C ASP A 114 -15.69 -1.63 -1.03
N ASN A 115 -16.14 -1.55 0.21
CA ASN A 115 -17.28 -2.34 0.69
C ASN A 115 -18.61 -1.65 0.33
N LEU A 116 -18.92 -1.61 -0.98
CA LEU A 116 -20.16 -1.01 -1.51
C LEU A 116 -21.13 -2.10 -1.96
N GLU A 117 -22.40 -1.92 -1.61
CA GLU A 117 -23.47 -2.85 -2.00
C GLU A 117 -23.75 -2.86 -3.51
N ASN A 118 -23.76 -1.68 -4.13
CA ASN A 118 -24.02 -1.53 -5.56
C ASN A 118 -22.85 -0.86 -6.29
N LYS A 119 -22.04 -1.67 -6.96
CA LYS A 119 -20.88 -1.21 -7.74
C LYS A 119 -21.24 -0.66 -9.11
N ASN A 120 -22.42 -0.98 -9.63
CA ASN A 120 -22.87 -0.51 -10.93
C ASN A 120 -23.18 0.99 -10.97
N ASP A 121 -23.45 1.60 -9.81
CA ASP A 121 -23.72 3.02 -9.72
C ASP A 121 -22.45 3.88 -9.67
N ILE A 122 -21.29 3.23 -9.54
CA ILE A 122 -20.02 3.92 -9.43
C ILE A 122 -19.59 4.48 -10.79
N LYS A 123 -19.30 5.79 -10.80
CA LYS A 123 -18.81 6.53 -11.97
C LYS A 123 -17.33 6.89 -11.87
N ARG A 124 -16.83 6.99 -10.65
CA ARG A 124 -15.44 7.37 -10.36
C ARG A 124 -14.82 6.38 -9.39
N LEU A 125 -13.63 5.87 -9.73
CA LEU A 125 -12.87 4.99 -8.86
C LEU A 125 -11.55 5.66 -8.49
N ILE A 126 -11.35 5.87 -7.19
CA ILE A 126 -10.14 6.45 -6.63
C ILE A 126 -9.27 5.32 -6.09
N MET A 127 -8.06 5.18 -6.63
CA MET A 127 -7.02 4.32 -6.10
C MET A 127 -6.10 5.13 -5.20
N CYS A 128 -5.75 4.60 -4.04
CA CYS A 128 -4.85 5.26 -3.11
C CYS A 128 -4.03 4.23 -2.32
N SER A 129 -3.09 4.71 -1.50
CA SER A 129 -2.31 3.89 -0.60
C SER A 129 -2.10 4.61 0.74
N GLY A 130 -2.19 3.86 1.85
CA GLY A 130 -1.93 4.40 3.18
C GLY A 130 -3.06 5.25 3.76
N LYS A 131 -2.69 6.20 4.63
CA LYS A 131 -3.64 6.94 5.48
C LYS A 131 -4.56 7.92 4.73
N VAL A 132 -4.20 8.35 3.53
CA VAL A 132 -5.06 9.24 2.70
C VAL A 132 -6.44 8.63 2.45
N TYR A 133 -6.55 7.30 2.51
CA TYR A 133 -7.82 6.59 2.47
C TYR A 133 -8.85 7.15 3.47
N TYR A 134 -8.42 7.41 4.71
CA TYR A 134 -9.33 7.88 5.75
C TYR A 134 -9.84 9.29 5.49
N ASP A 135 -9.02 10.14 4.91
CA ASP A 135 -9.42 11.50 4.53
C ASP A 135 -10.41 11.47 3.35
N LEU A 136 -10.14 10.62 2.35
CA LEU A 136 -11.05 10.40 1.22
C LEU A 136 -12.39 9.83 1.69
N MET A 137 -12.39 8.79 2.52
CA MET A 137 -13.59 8.18 3.08
C MET A 137 -14.42 9.21 3.88
N LYS A 138 -13.75 9.98 4.72
CA LYS A 138 -14.39 11.03 5.54
C LYS A 138 -15.04 12.11 4.66
N MET A 139 -14.34 12.52 3.60
CA MET A 139 -14.86 13.52 2.65
C MET A 139 -16.04 12.96 1.85
N ARG A 140 -15.94 11.72 1.35
CA ARG A 140 -17.02 11.03 0.64
C ARG A 140 -18.29 10.99 1.49
N ASN A 141 -18.17 10.55 2.74
CA ASN A 141 -19.30 10.46 3.66
C ASN A 141 -19.89 11.83 4.00
N LYS A 142 -19.04 12.84 4.24
CA LYS A 142 -19.48 14.21 4.56
C LYS A 142 -20.25 14.84 3.42
N LYS A 143 -19.89 14.53 2.18
CA LYS A 143 -20.53 15.08 0.96
C LYS A 143 -21.62 14.18 0.39
N ASP A 144 -21.84 13.01 0.99
CA ASP A 144 -22.79 11.98 0.52
C ASP A 144 -22.58 11.58 -0.95
N PHE A 145 -21.31 11.47 -1.38
CA PHE A 145 -21.00 10.99 -2.72
C PHE A 145 -21.21 9.47 -2.81
N LYS A 146 -22.22 9.04 -3.55
CA LYS A 146 -22.61 7.62 -3.70
C LYS A 146 -22.04 6.97 -4.96
N ASP A 147 -21.52 7.77 -5.87
CA ASP A 147 -20.98 7.35 -7.16
C ASP A 147 -19.46 7.22 -7.19
N ILE A 148 -18.81 7.26 -6.00
CA ILE A 148 -17.35 7.18 -5.85
C ILE A 148 -16.98 5.93 -5.06
N ALA A 149 -16.11 5.08 -5.63
CA ALA A 149 -15.43 3.99 -4.94
C ALA A 149 -13.99 4.37 -4.59
N ILE A 150 -13.47 3.81 -3.48
CA ILE A 150 -12.10 4.02 -3.00
C ILE A 150 -11.42 2.67 -2.83
N VAL A 151 -10.49 2.34 -3.71
CA VAL A 151 -9.70 1.11 -3.69
C VAL A 151 -8.32 1.39 -3.11
N ARG A 152 -7.88 0.55 -2.16
CA ARG A 152 -6.58 0.70 -1.50
C ARG A 152 -5.57 -0.29 -2.03
N ILE A 153 -4.42 0.19 -2.50
CA ILE A 153 -3.28 -0.65 -2.86
C ILE A 153 -2.36 -0.72 -1.64
N GLU A 154 -2.39 -1.84 -0.93
CA GLU A 154 -1.64 -2.08 0.31
C GLU A 154 -0.22 -2.59 0.05
N GLN A 155 -0.01 -3.30 -1.07
CA GLN A 155 1.30 -3.72 -1.53
C GLN A 155 1.68 -2.96 -2.81
N LEU A 156 2.71 -2.11 -2.69
CA LEU A 156 3.21 -1.37 -3.83
C LEU A 156 4.20 -2.18 -4.67
N TYR A 157 4.95 -3.10 -4.03
CA TYR A 157 5.85 -3.98 -4.76
C TYR A 157 6.03 -5.33 -4.06
N PRO A 158 6.04 -6.48 -4.77
CA PRO A 158 5.66 -6.62 -6.19
C PRO A 158 4.25 -6.08 -6.45
N PHE A 159 4.04 -5.47 -7.62
CA PHE A 159 2.74 -4.85 -7.92
C PHE A 159 1.66 -5.93 -8.12
N PRO A 160 0.51 -5.84 -7.45
CA PRO A 160 -0.53 -6.86 -7.44
C PRO A 160 -1.46 -6.72 -8.65
N TYR A 161 -0.97 -7.09 -9.84
CA TYR A 161 -1.73 -6.96 -11.09
C TYR A 161 -3.05 -7.71 -11.05
N ASP A 162 -3.00 -9.01 -10.71
CA ASP A 162 -4.17 -9.89 -10.74
C ASP A 162 -5.23 -9.47 -9.70
N ASP A 163 -4.81 -9.11 -8.48
CA ASP A 163 -5.72 -8.63 -7.43
C ASP A 163 -6.42 -7.32 -7.85
N LEU A 164 -5.69 -6.41 -8.50
CA LEU A 164 -6.25 -5.15 -8.95
C LEU A 164 -7.21 -5.36 -10.11
N GLU A 165 -6.84 -6.17 -11.10
CA GLU A 165 -7.68 -6.53 -12.25
C GLU A 165 -8.99 -7.15 -11.78
N GLU A 166 -8.94 -8.17 -10.89
CA GLU A 166 -10.14 -8.81 -10.32
C GLU A 166 -11.07 -7.79 -9.66
N ILE A 167 -10.54 -6.78 -8.97
CA ILE A 167 -11.36 -5.75 -8.36
C ILE A 167 -11.97 -4.83 -9.41
N LEU A 168 -11.18 -4.38 -10.39
CA LEU A 168 -11.66 -3.45 -11.42
C LEU A 168 -12.76 -4.04 -12.29
N THR A 169 -12.74 -5.35 -12.56
CA THR A 169 -13.82 -6.02 -13.30
C THR A 169 -15.19 -5.93 -12.63
N LYS A 170 -15.24 -5.63 -11.34
CA LYS A 170 -16.50 -5.43 -10.58
C LYS A 170 -17.13 -4.05 -10.81
N TYR A 171 -16.45 -3.15 -11.50
CA TYR A 171 -16.84 -1.75 -11.69
C TYR A 171 -17.05 -1.39 -13.16
N GLU A 172 -18.05 -2.01 -13.79
CA GLU A 172 -18.29 -1.93 -15.24
C GLU A 172 -18.63 -0.53 -15.76
N ASN A 173 -19.19 0.36 -14.91
CA ASN A 173 -19.71 1.65 -15.30
C ASN A 173 -18.81 2.83 -14.92
N VAL A 174 -17.57 2.57 -14.47
CA VAL A 174 -16.62 3.62 -14.10
C VAL A 174 -16.17 4.38 -15.36
N GLN A 175 -16.24 5.69 -15.27
CA GLN A 175 -15.86 6.62 -16.35
C GLN A 175 -14.52 7.29 -16.07
N GLU A 176 -14.11 7.35 -14.81
CA GLU A 176 -12.91 8.05 -14.38
C GLU A 176 -12.14 7.23 -13.34
N PHE A 177 -10.85 6.96 -13.62
CA PHE A 177 -9.91 6.34 -12.71
C PHE A 177 -8.91 7.38 -12.21
N ILE A 178 -8.76 7.49 -10.89
CA ILE A 178 -7.93 8.50 -10.25
C ILE A 178 -6.91 7.81 -9.33
N TRP A 179 -5.64 8.23 -9.40
CA TRP A 179 -4.67 7.96 -8.34
C TRP A 179 -4.63 9.16 -7.38
N CYS A 180 -4.79 8.89 -6.08
CA CYS A 180 -4.69 9.89 -5.02
C CYS A 180 -3.60 9.51 -4.03
N GLN A 181 -2.69 10.43 -3.76
CA GLN A 181 -1.61 10.28 -2.78
C GLN A 181 -1.43 11.57 -1.97
N GLU A 182 -0.82 11.49 -0.78
CA GLU A 182 -0.50 12.65 0.05
C GLU A 182 0.73 13.40 -0.46
N GLU A 183 1.66 12.65 -1.03
CA GLU A 183 2.95 13.15 -1.46
C GLU A 183 2.81 14.08 -2.68
N PRO A 184 3.72 15.04 -2.83
CA PRO A 184 3.84 15.81 -4.07
C PRO A 184 4.03 14.89 -5.29
N LEU A 185 3.70 15.39 -6.47
CA LEU A 185 3.72 14.65 -7.73
C LEU A 185 5.03 13.89 -7.99
N ASN A 186 6.16 14.46 -7.60
CA ASN A 186 7.50 13.88 -7.78
C ASN A 186 7.92 12.89 -6.69
N GLN A 187 7.08 12.67 -5.69
CA GLN A 187 7.30 11.75 -4.58
C GLN A 187 6.20 10.68 -4.53
N GLY A 188 6.29 9.78 -3.54
CA GLY A 188 5.31 8.71 -3.38
C GLY A 188 5.37 7.66 -4.47
N ALA A 189 4.22 7.06 -4.79
CA ALA A 189 4.15 5.91 -5.68
C ALA A 189 3.82 6.26 -7.15
N TRP A 190 3.31 7.46 -7.45
CA TRP A 190 2.76 7.79 -8.75
C TRP A 190 3.69 7.45 -9.93
N PHE A 191 4.93 7.94 -9.92
CA PHE A 191 5.85 7.72 -11.05
C PHE A 191 6.22 6.24 -11.26
N SER A 192 6.25 5.46 -10.19
CA SER A 192 6.54 4.02 -10.28
C SER A 192 5.32 3.20 -10.67
N HIS A 193 4.10 3.72 -10.44
CA HIS A 193 2.87 2.94 -10.55
C HIS A 193 1.98 3.33 -11.71
N ARG A 194 2.07 4.55 -12.23
CA ARG A 194 1.19 5.03 -13.32
C ARG A 194 1.15 4.07 -14.52
N HIS A 195 2.29 3.57 -14.96
CA HIS A 195 2.37 2.65 -16.10
C HIS A 195 1.85 1.24 -15.75
N ARG A 196 1.93 0.84 -14.49
CA ARG A 196 1.43 -0.45 -13.99
C ARG A 196 -0.10 -0.43 -13.87
N ILE A 197 -0.64 0.66 -13.35
CA ILE A 197 -2.07 0.92 -13.28
C ILE A 197 -2.64 1.00 -14.69
N GLN A 198 -1.99 1.78 -15.58
CA GLN A 198 -2.42 1.88 -16.98
C GLN A 198 -2.51 0.50 -17.65
N ARG A 199 -1.51 -0.36 -17.44
CA ARG A 199 -1.51 -1.72 -17.99
C ARG A 199 -2.70 -2.58 -17.53
N VAL A 200 -3.24 -2.34 -16.33
CA VAL A 200 -4.43 -3.06 -15.82
C VAL A 200 -5.72 -2.46 -16.38
N LEU A 201 -5.70 -1.17 -16.75
CA LEU A 201 -6.84 -0.48 -17.32
C LEU A 201 -7.00 -0.68 -18.83
N ASP A 202 -5.92 -1.03 -19.55
CA ASP A 202 -5.89 -1.33 -20.99
C ASP A 202 -6.41 -2.75 -21.28
#